data_6bc105db92460cb041fc3c5f98a9b39e
#
_entry.id   6bc105db92460cb041fc3c5f98a9b39e
#
_cell.length_a   1.000
_cell.length_b   1.000
_cell.length_c   1.000
_cell.angle_alpha   90.00
_cell.angle_beta   90.00
_cell.angle_gamma   90.00
#
_symmetry.space_group_name_H-M   'P 1'
#
loop_
_entity.id
_entity.type
_entity.pdbx_description
1 polymer ?
#
loop_
_entity_poly.entity_id
_entity_poly.type
_entity_poly.pdbx_seq_one_letter_code
_entity_poly.pdbx_strand_id
1 'polypeptide(L)'
;MHRIFAQHNWFSLMKIKEVAEALERFAPLPLQESYDNAGLQIGLTDADASGVLLCLDVTEKVVDEAISKQCNLIVSHHPLIFHPLKRIDGSSDVQRAVVKAIKNDVTVVSMHTNMDNARGGVNYKIAEKIGLCDMDF
;
A
#
# COMPACT_ATOMS: atom_id res chain seq x y z
N MET A 1 -7.67 14.96 3.23
CA MET A 1 -6.62 13.94 3.06
C MET A 1 -6.21 13.91 1.59
N HIS A 2 -4.96 14.22 1.27
CA HIS A 2 -4.52 14.26 -0.12
C HIS A 2 -4.16 12.84 -0.56
N ARG A 3 -4.88 12.34 -1.57
CA ARG A 3 -4.55 11.11 -2.26
C ARG A 3 -3.84 11.46 -3.55
N ILE A 4 -2.74 10.77 -3.83
CA ILE A 4 -1.98 10.94 -5.05
C ILE A 4 -2.32 9.76 -5.97
N PHE A 5 -2.63 10.09 -7.20
CA PHE A 5 -2.91 9.14 -8.25
C PHE A 5 -1.97 9.44 -9.42
N ALA A 6 -1.32 8.41 -9.91
CA ALA A 6 -0.47 8.48 -11.08
C ALA A 6 -1.02 7.56 -12.16
N GLN A 7 -1.37 8.14 -13.31
CA GLN A 7 -1.75 7.44 -14.52
C GLN A 7 -0.82 7.90 -15.64
N HIS A 8 0.05 7.03 -16.11
CA HIS A 8 0.95 7.31 -17.21
C HIS A 8 1.12 6.07 -18.07
N ASN A 9 1.24 6.27 -19.39
CA ASN A 9 1.47 5.21 -20.39
C ASN A 9 2.73 4.34 -20.11
N TRP A 10 3.60 4.78 -19.20
CA TRP A 10 4.79 4.03 -18.78
C TRP A 10 4.45 2.83 -17.88
N PHE A 11 3.31 2.85 -17.14
CA PHE A 11 2.89 1.74 -16.30
C PHE A 11 2.34 0.54 -17.08
N SER A 12 1.97 0.72 -18.37
CA SER A 12 1.49 -0.37 -19.21
C SER A 12 2.55 -1.44 -19.55
N LEU A 13 3.78 -1.25 -19.08
CA LEU A 13 4.90 -2.18 -19.28
C LEU A 13 5.44 -2.76 -17.95
N MET A 14 4.92 -2.33 -16.79
CA MET A 14 5.41 -2.74 -15.47
C MET A 14 4.41 -3.68 -14.80
N LYS A 15 4.88 -4.81 -14.32
CA LYS A 15 4.07 -5.73 -13.52
C LYS A 15 3.89 -5.18 -12.10
N ILE A 16 2.75 -5.49 -11.46
CA ILE A 16 2.50 -5.09 -10.07
C ILE A 16 3.61 -5.59 -9.14
N LYS A 17 4.15 -6.79 -9.38
CA LYS A 17 5.30 -7.32 -8.62
C LYS A 17 6.54 -6.44 -8.72
N GLU A 18 6.81 -5.86 -9.87
CA GLU A 18 7.97 -4.98 -10.07
C GLU A 18 7.82 -3.68 -9.27
N VAL A 19 6.58 -3.17 -9.15
CA VAL A 19 6.27 -2.03 -8.28
C VAL A 19 6.46 -2.41 -6.80
N ALA A 20 5.92 -3.56 -6.38
CA ALA A 20 6.08 -4.06 -5.00
C ALA A 20 7.56 -4.28 -4.65
N GLU A 21 8.33 -4.92 -5.53
CA GLU A 21 9.77 -5.11 -5.36
C GLU A 21 10.55 -3.78 -5.29
N ALA A 22 10.12 -2.76 -6.05
CA ALA A 22 10.74 -1.43 -5.98
C ALA A 22 10.48 -0.76 -4.62
N LEU A 23 9.25 -0.89 -4.08
CA LEU A 23 8.90 -0.42 -2.76
C LEU A 23 9.70 -1.16 -1.66
N GLU A 24 9.81 -2.48 -1.77
CA GLU A 24 10.57 -3.29 -0.82
C GLU A 24 12.09 -3.06 -0.90
N ARG A 25 12.64 -2.69 -2.05
CA ARG A 25 14.04 -2.26 -2.14
C ARG A 25 14.30 -0.95 -1.39
N PHE A 26 13.32 -0.05 -1.37
CA PHE A 26 13.43 1.21 -0.61
C PHE A 26 13.21 0.99 0.89
N ALA A 27 12.21 0.22 1.26
CA ALA A 27 11.82 -0.08 2.64
C ALA A 27 11.63 -1.60 2.82
N PRO A 28 12.72 -2.36 3.01
CA PRO A 28 12.68 -3.82 3.14
C PRO A 28 11.74 -4.30 4.25
N LEU A 29 10.98 -5.37 4.00
CA LEU A 29 10.04 -5.95 4.97
C LEU A 29 10.70 -6.32 6.32
N PRO A 30 11.96 -6.79 6.39
CA PRO A 30 12.61 -7.04 7.68
C PRO A 30 12.75 -5.82 8.61
N LEU A 31 12.53 -4.59 8.09
CA LEU A 31 12.52 -3.37 8.92
C LEU A 31 11.19 -3.16 9.65
N GLN A 32 10.16 -3.95 9.35
CA GLN A 32 8.88 -3.82 10.04
C GLN A 32 8.95 -4.27 11.50
N GLU A 33 8.09 -3.70 12.33
CA GLU A 33 7.93 -4.14 13.72
C GLU A 33 7.39 -5.57 13.79
N SER A 34 7.73 -6.30 14.85
CA SER A 34 7.39 -7.73 15.00
C SER A 34 5.88 -8.03 15.02
N TYR A 35 5.05 -7.05 15.33
CA TYR A 35 3.58 -7.13 15.35
C TYR A 35 2.92 -6.73 14.03
N ASP A 36 3.72 -6.24 13.06
CA ASP A 36 3.23 -5.62 11.84
C ASP A 36 2.88 -6.65 10.76
N ASN A 37 2.15 -6.21 9.75
CA ASN A 37 1.78 -6.96 8.56
C ASN A 37 1.94 -6.10 7.30
N ALA A 38 3.14 -5.54 7.10
CA ALA A 38 3.46 -4.79 5.88
C ALA A 38 3.62 -5.71 4.66
N GLY A 39 3.65 -5.14 3.47
CA GLY A 39 3.82 -5.84 2.20
C GLY A 39 2.51 -6.11 1.47
N LEU A 40 2.51 -7.16 0.64
CA LEU A 40 1.33 -7.56 -0.15
C LEU A 40 0.21 -8.04 0.77
N GLN A 41 -0.95 -7.36 0.68
CA GLN A 41 -2.14 -7.68 1.48
C GLN A 41 -3.10 -8.59 0.71
N ILE A 42 -3.39 -8.24 -0.53
CA ILE A 42 -4.33 -8.93 -1.42
C ILE A 42 -3.90 -8.73 -2.87
N GLY A 43 -4.30 -9.66 -3.74
CA GLY A 43 -4.26 -9.53 -5.17
C GLY A 43 -3.18 -10.35 -5.87
N LEU A 44 -3.21 -10.27 -7.19
CA LEU A 44 -2.30 -11.00 -8.08
C LEU A 44 -1.24 -10.03 -8.62
N THR A 45 0.02 -10.38 -8.38
CA THR A 45 1.15 -9.51 -8.70
C THR A 45 1.67 -9.62 -10.14
N ASP A 46 1.26 -10.65 -10.87
CA ASP A 46 1.68 -10.86 -12.28
C ASP A 46 0.88 -10.03 -13.29
N ALA A 47 -0.17 -9.32 -12.85
CA ALA A 47 -0.91 -8.39 -13.70
C ALA A 47 -0.08 -7.15 -14.06
N ASP A 48 -0.36 -6.57 -15.23
CA ASP A 48 0.20 -5.27 -15.60
C ASP A 48 -0.43 -4.17 -14.74
N ALA A 49 0.38 -3.26 -14.22
CA ALA A 49 -0.11 -2.12 -13.47
C ALA A 49 -0.76 -1.10 -14.40
N SER A 50 -2.09 -0.90 -14.27
CA SER A 50 -2.83 0.11 -15.05
C SER A 50 -2.77 1.50 -14.42
N GLY A 51 -2.56 1.58 -13.12
CA GLY A 51 -2.43 2.80 -12.35
C GLY A 51 -2.29 2.49 -10.86
N VAL A 52 -1.76 3.44 -10.09
CA VAL A 52 -1.54 3.33 -8.65
C VAL A 52 -2.30 4.41 -7.91
N LEU A 53 -3.08 4.03 -6.90
CA LEU A 53 -3.70 4.94 -5.95
C LEU A 53 -2.94 4.89 -4.62
N LEU A 54 -2.44 6.03 -4.16
CA LEU A 54 -1.76 6.15 -2.87
C LEU A 54 -2.73 6.65 -1.80
N CYS A 55 -2.74 6.01 -0.63
CA CYS A 55 -3.59 6.42 0.48
C CYS A 55 -2.93 6.12 1.84
N LEU A 56 -3.50 6.66 2.91
CA LEU A 56 -3.10 6.29 4.27
C LEU A 56 -3.83 5.01 4.70
N ASP A 57 -5.16 5.02 4.59
CA ASP A 57 -6.04 3.90 4.97
C ASP A 57 -6.77 3.36 3.75
N VAL A 58 -6.92 2.03 3.66
CA VAL A 58 -7.75 1.39 2.67
C VAL A 58 -9.16 1.17 3.23
N THR A 59 -10.14 1.78 2.58
CA THR A 59 -11.56 1.62 2.88
C THR A 59 -12.31 1.19 1.63
N GLU A 60 -13.58 0.75 1.76
CA GLU A 60 -14.42 0.47 0.58
C GLU A 60 -14.47 1.65 -0.40
N LYS A 61 -14.53 2.90 0.12
CA LYS A 61 -14.54 4.11 -0.71
C LYS A 61 -13.22 4.34 -1.45
N VAL A 62 -12.10 3.95 -0.85
CA VAL A 62 -10.78 4.02 -1.51
C VAL A 62 -10.70 3.00 -2.64
N VAL A 63 -11.23 1.80 -2.43
CA VAL A 63 -11.32 0.78 -3.48
C VAL A 63 -12.23 1.26 -4.62
N ASP A 64 -13.40 1.85 -4.31
CA ASP A 64 -14.30 2.45 -5.31
C ASP A 64 -13.59 3.56 -6.12
N GLU A 65 -12.79 4.38 -5.45
CA GLU A 65 -11.99 5.42 -6.11
C GLU A 65 -10.93 4.82 -7.04
N ALA A 66 -10.22 3.78 -6.62
CA ALA A 66 -9.24 3.08 -7.45
C ALA A 66 -9.91 2.52 -8.72
N ILE A 67 -11.06 1.84 -8.56
CA ILE A 67 -11.84 1.29 -9.68
C ILE A 67 -12.26 2.41 -10.63
N SER A 68 -12.81 3.50 -10.11
CA SER A 68 -13.29 4.64 -10.93
C SER A 68 -12.16 5.32 -11.71
N LYS A 69 -10.95 5.29 -11.17
CA LYS A 69 -9.72 5.82 -11.79
C LYS A 69 -8.95 4.78 -12.62
N GLN A 70 -9.50 3.59 -12.78
CA GLN A 70 -8.86 2.48 -13.50
C GLN A 70 -7.48 2.10 -12.93
N CYS A 71 -7.29 2.27 -11.62
CA CYS A 71 -6.10 1.83 -10.91
C CYS A 71 -6.33 0.42 -10.37
N ASN A 72 -5.48 -0.53 -10.75
CA ASN A 72 -5.52 -1.90 -10.23
C ASN A 72 -4.50 -2.16 -9.11
N LEU A 73 -3.82 -1.11 -8.65
CA LEU A 73 -2.92 -1.16 -7.50
C LEU A 73 -3.24 -0.04 -6.51
N ILE A 74 -3.40 -0.41 -5.25
CA ILE A 74 -3.44 0.53 -4.13
C ILE A 74 -2.17 0.33 -3.31
N VAL A 75 -1.44 1.40 -3.04
CA VAL A 75 -0.35 1.41 -2.07
C VAL A 75 -0.80 2.24 -0.88
N SER A 76 -0.89 1.62 0.29
CA SER A 76 -1.31 2.26 1.53
C SER A 76 -0.16 2.34 2.54
N HIS A 77 -0.29 3.25 3.51
CA HIS A 77 0.57 3.21 4.69
C HIS A 77 0.06 2.14 5.66
N HIS A 78 -1.17 2.26 6.15
CA HIS A 78 -1.72 1.30 7.09
C HIS A 78 -2.15 0.00 6.38
N PRO A 79 -1.80 -1.19 6.95
CA PRO A 79 -2.24 -2.47 6.41
C PRO A 79 -3.76 -2.62 6.46
N LEU A 80 -4.37 -2.99 5.33
CA LEU A 80 -5.79 -3.30 5.28
C LEU A 80 -6.11 -4.50 6.18
N ILE A 81 -5.26 -5.53 6.15
CA ILE A 81 -5.38 -6.73 6.97
C ILE A 81 -4.32 -6.67 8.07
N PHE A 82 -4.55 -5.87 9.12
CA PHE A 82 -3.61 -5.77 10.25
C PHE A 82 -3.67 -7.00 11.15
N HIS A 83 -4.88 -7.52 11.41
CA HIS A 83 -5.10 -8.74 12.16
C HIS A 83 -5.56 -9.88 11.25
N PRO A 84 -5.15 -11.14 11.51
CA PRO A 84 -5.57 -12.29 10.71
C PRO A 84 -7.10 -12.40 10.58
N LEU A 85 -7.58 -12.58 9.36
CA LEU A 85 -9.00 -12.82 9.09
C LEU A 85 -9.30 -14.31 9.18
N LYS A 86 -10.19 -14.71 10.10
CA LYS A 86 -10.63 -16.10 10.25
C LYS A 86 -11.69 -16.50 9.22
N ARG A 87 -12.39 -15.52 8.63
CA ARG A 87 -13.43 -15.68 7.61
C ARG A 87 -13.52 -14.42 6.75
N ILE A 88 -14.11 -14.52 5.60
CA ILE A 88 -14.36 -13.38 4.69
C ILE A 88 -15.84 -13.50 4.30
N ASP A 89 -16.72 -12.90 5.11
CA ASP A 89 -18.18 -12.94 4.97
C ASP A 89 -18.83 -11.54 4.87
N GLY A 90 -18.01 -10.49 4.82
CA GLY A 90 -18.47 -9.10 4.71
C GLY A 90 -18.99 -8.50 6.01
N SER A 91 -18.82 -9.17 7.16
CA SER A 91 -19.33 -8.71 8.45
C SER A 91 -18.61 -7.48 9.01
N SER A 92 -17.40 -7.17 8.54
CA SER A 92 -16.64 -5.97 8.92
C SER A 92 -16.25 -5.12 7.71
N ASP A 93 -15.90 -3.84 7.98
CA ASP A 93 -15.44 -2.91 6.94
C ASP A 93 -14.21 -3.44 6.21
N VAL A 94 -13.25 -4.01 6.94
CA VAL A 94 -12.05 -4.65 6.38
C VAL A 94 -12.44 -5.78 5.42
N GLN A 95 -13.33 -6.68 5.85
CA GLN A 95 -13.76 -7.80 5.00
C GLN A 95 -14.49 -7.33 3.74
N ARG A 96 -15.34 -6.29 3.84
CA ARG A 96 -16.02 -5.72 2.67
C ARG A 96 -15.04 -5.09 1.69
N ALA A 97 -14.05 -4.36 2.20
CA ALA A 97 -12.98 -3.79 1.36
C ALA A 97 -12.15 -4.90 0.68
N VAL A 98 -11.80 -5.97 1.42
CA VAL A 98 -11.12 -7.16 0.87
C VAL A 98 -11.94 -7.81 -0.25
N VAL A 99 -13.22 -8.09 0.00
CA VAL A 99 -14.11 -8.72 -1.01
C VAL A 99 -14.23 -7.82 -2.25
N LYS A 100 -14.38 -6.51 -2.06
CA LYS A 100 -14.50 -5.55 -3.15
C LYS A 100 -13.23 -5.49 -3.98
N ALA A 101 -12.05 -5.43 -3.34
CA ALA A 101 -10.76 -5.41 -4.03
C ALA A 101 -10.55 -6.69 -4.85
N ILE A 102 -10.79 -7.87 -4.27
CA ILE A 102 -10.66 -9.15 -4.96
C ILE A 102 -11.60 -9.25 -6.17
N LYS A 103 -12.88 -8.85 -6.02
CA LYS A 103 -13.86 -8.91 -7.11
C LYS A 103 -13.57 -7.99 -8.29
N ASN A 104 -12.73 -6.98 -8.09
CA ASN A 104 -12.38 -5.99 -9.10
C ASN A 104 -10.91 -6.04 -9.50
N ASP A 105 -10.21 -7.13 -9.19
CA ASP A 105 -8.78 -7.35 -9.52
C ASP A 105 -7.87 -6.21 -9.03
N VAL A 106 -8.21 -5.59 -7.88
CA VAL A 106 -7.40 -4.55 -7.24
C VAL A 106 -6.44 -5.17 -6.26
N THR A 107 -5.15 -5.01 -6.51
CA THR A 107 -4.07 -5.42 -5.61
C THR A 107 -3.83 -4.33 -4.54
N VAL A 108 -3.57 -4.74 -3.31
CA VAL A 108 -3.25 -3.85 -2.19
C VAL A 108 -1.89 -4.23 -1.61
N VAL A 109 -1.00 -3.25 -1.54
CA VAL A 109 0.32 -3.34 -0.90
C VAL A 109 0.39 -2.28 0.20
N SER A 110 0.86 -2.65 1.39
CA SER A 110 0.99 -1.71 2.51
C SER A 110 2.45 -1.53 2.90
N MET A 111 2.87 -0.26 3.02
CA MET A 111 4.21 0.13 3.44
C MET A 111 4.06 0.85 4.78
N HIS A 112 4.14 0.10 5.88
CA HIS A 112 3.82 0.54 7.23
C HIS A 112 5.08 0.82 8.06
N THR A 113 5.30 0.09 9.14
CA THR A 113 6.46 0.36 10.01
C THR A 113 7.81 0.10 9.32
N ASN A 114 7.85 -0.74 8.30
CA ASN A 114 9.04 -0.86 7.45
C ASN A 114 9.39 0.46 6.75
N MET A 115 8.38 1.24 6.30
CA MET A 115 8.55 2.55 5.70
C MET A 115 8.91 3.61 6.76
N ASP A 116 8.40 3.48 7.97
CA ASP A 116 8.75 4.37 9.09
C ASP A 116 10.22 4.21 9.47
N ASN A 117 10.71 2.96 9.50
CA ASN A 117 12.06 2.58 9.92
C ASN A 117 13.09 2.65 8.78
N ALA A 118 12.66 2.80 7.53
CA ALA A 118 13.56 2.91 6.40
C ALA A 118 14.31 4.25 6.39
N ARG A 119 15.60 4.22 6.05
CA ARG A 119 16.38 5.45 5.86
C ARG A 119 15.77 6.30 4.74
N GLY A 120 15.46 7.55 5.05
CA GLY A 120 14.74 8.46 4.15
C GLY A 120 13.24 8.20 4.06
N GLY A 121 12.71 7.29 4.87
CA GLY A 121 11.29 7.00 5.01
C GLY A 121 10.51 8.05 5.80
N VAL A 122 9.35 7.65 6.35
CA VAL A 122 8.39 8.59 6.94
C VAL A 122 8.98 9.37 8.11
N ASN A 123 9.63 8.69 9.07
CA ASN A 123 10.21 9.33 10.24
C ASN A 123 11.31 10.34 9.85
N TYR A 124 12.16 10.00 8.87
CA TYR A 124 13.16 10.93 8.33
C TYR A 124 12.50 12.16 7.69
N LYS A 125 11.41 11.97 6.93
CA LYS A 125 10.69 13.08 6.29
C LYS A 125 9.97 13.98 7.30
N ILE A 126 9.46 13.42 8.38
CA ILE A 126 8.89 14.20 9.49
C ILE A 126 9.99 15.03 10.15
N ALA A 127 11.10 14.40 10.50
CA ALA A 127 12.24 15.05 11.15
C ALA A 127 12.81 16.18 10.31
N GLU A 128 13.03 15.96 9.00
CA GLU A 128 13.43 17.01 8.05
C GLU A 128 12.46 18.21 8.08
N LYS A 129 11.14 17.95 8.07
CA LYS A 129 10.11 19.01 8.05
C LYS A 129 10.08 19.84 9.32
N ILE A 130 10.41 19.28 10.47
CA ILE A 130 10.46 20.00 11.76
C ILE A 130 11.86 20.53 12.09
N GLY A 131 12.83 20.35 11.17
CA GLY A 131 14.18 20.94 11.28
C GLY A 131 15.14 20.18 12.19
N LEU A 132 14.92 18.87 12.39
CA LEU A 132 15.88 18.02 13.10
C LEU A 132 17.09 17.69 12.21
N CYS A 133 18.28 17.68 12.80
CA CYS A 133 19.55 17.29 12.17
C CYS A 133 20.13 16.07 12.88
N ASP A 134 21.07 15.38 12.20
CA ASP A 134 21.85 14.27 12.78
C ASP A 134 20.96 13.13 13.32
N MET A 135 19.97 12.74 12.52
CA MET A 135 19.02 11.69 12.86
C MET A 135 19.67 10.32 12.72
N ASP A 136 19.61 9.52 13.79
CA ASP A 136 19.95 8.10 13.84
C ASP A 136 18.79 7.32 14.46
N PHE A 137 18.41 6.16 13.85
CA PHE A 137 17.29 5.33 14.28
C PHE A 137 17.74 3.86 14.36
#